data_cc7b22a7db8a4fe4dcb97e747ba9ee86
#
_entry.id   cc7b22a7db8a4fe4dcb97e747ba9ee86
#
_cell.length_a   1.000
_cell.length_b   1.000
_cell.length_c   1.000
_cell.angle_alpha   90.00
_cell.angle_beta   90.00
_cell.angle_gamma   90.00
#
_symmetry.space_group_name_H-M   'P 1'
#
loop_
_entity.id
_entity.type
_entity.pdbx_description
1 polymer ?
#
loop_
_entity_poly.entity_id
_entity_poly.type
_entity_poly.pdbx_seq_one_letter_code
_entity_poly.pdbx_strand_id
1 'polypeptide(L)'
;MINSGNIDLDNFLNNGYENITIIYGPAASGKTTLALLASLELAKQKKRVLFVDTENGFSVDRIKQMSPLYKELLDHIYLFRINNFDEQSERLEEINKIINMFSLIVVDTIGNHYRNELKSDVDKINKGLLKQLKTLKNYSKNIPVIITNQVYTNIYKKEIDLVGGNLVKNFSNILLELKRDPRKVVMKKPEQKEMYFRIIDAGIVKS
;
A
#
# COMPACT_ATOMS: atom_id res chain seq x y z
N MET A 1 5.18 13.53 -6.25
CA MET A 1 4.05 13.68 -5.31
C MET A 1 2.73 13.47 -6.05
N ILE A 2 1.78 12.76 -5.47
CA ILE A 2 0.44 12.50 -6.01
C ILE A 2 -0.62 12.71 -4.93
N ASN A 3 -1.80 13.18 -5.32
CA ASN A 3 -2.93 13.34 -4.41
C ASN A 3 -3.49 11.98 -3.98
N SER A 4 -3.98 11.92 -2.75
CA SER A 4 -4.58 10.71 -2.18
C SER A 4 -6.01 10.42 -2.68
N GLY A 5 -6.64 11.40 -3.31
CA GLY A 5 -8.06 11.37 -3.66
C GLY A 5 -8.99 11.81 -2.52
N ASN A 6 -8.42 12.36 -1.44
CA ASN A 6 -9.17 12.92 -0.31
C ASN A 6 -8.42 14.13 0.26
N ILE A 7 -9.07 15.30 0.29
CA ILE A 7 -8.43 16.57 0.68
C ILE A 7 -7.93 16.58 2.14
N ASP A 8 -8.67 15.96 3.07
CA ASP A 8 -8.23 15.88 4.47
C ASP A 8 -6.98 15.02 4.61
N LEU A 9 -6.92 13.92 3.84
CA LEU A 9 -5.74 13.05 3.83
C LEU A 9 -4.56 13.72 3.12
N ASP A 10 -4.78 14.49 2.05
CA ASP A 10 -3.72 15.26 1.39
C ASP A 10 -3.13 16.31 2.33
N ASN A 11 -3.97 17.04 3.05
CA ASN A 11 -3.53 17.99 4.10
C ASN A 11 -2.75 17.28 5.22
N PHE A 12 -3.23 16.11 5.64
CA PHE A 12 -2.56 15.28 6.64
C PHE A 12 -1.21 14.74 6.13
N LEU A 13 -1.07 14.46 4.84
CA LEU A 13 0.16 13.97 4.20
C LEU A 13 1.10 15.10 3.74
N ASN A 14 0.81 16.37 4.00
CA ASN A 14 1.56 17.52 3.47
C ASN A 14 1.60 17.53 1.93
N ASN A 15 0.40 17.45 1.32
CA ASN A 15 0.11 17.47 -0.12
C ASN A 15 0.15 16.10 -0.84
N GLY A 16 0.01 14.98 -0.11
CA GLY A 16 -0.21 13.67 -0.71
C GLY A 16 0.96 12.69 -0.59
N TYR A 17 0.95 11.67 -1.43
CA TYR A 17 1.94 10.60 -1.38
C TYR A 17 3.19 10.92 -2.20
N GLU A 18 4.35 10.62 -1.65
CA GLU A 18 5.63 10.72 -2.34
C GLU A 18 6.56 9.56 -2.01
N ASN A 19 7.53 9.31 -2.91
CA ASN A 19 8.53 8.26 -2.71
C ASN A 19 7.87 6.93 -2.29
N ILE A 20 8.35 6.30 -1.20
CA ILE A 20 7.75 5.11 -0.59
C ILE A 20 6.89 5.48 0.61
N THR A 21 5.59 5.20 0.49
CA THR A 21 4.64 5.25 1.59
C THR A 21 4.24 3.83 2.01
N ILE A 22 4.43 3.51 3.28
CA ILE A 22 3.99 2.24 3.86
C ILE A 22 2.78 2.49 4.76
N ILE A 23 1.67 1.80 4.45
CA ILE A 23 0.41 1.86 5.20
C ILE A 23 0.20 0.50 5.87
N TYR A 24 0.24 0.45 7.19
CA TYR A 24 0.07 -0.81 7.91
C TYR A 24 -1.03 -0.73 8.97
N GLY A 25 -1.56 -1.87 9.34
CA GLY A 25 -2.62 -1.97 10.35
C GLY A 25 -3.37 -3.28 10.27
N PRO A 26 -4.30 -3.52 11.21
CA PRO A 26 -5.09 -4.75 11.25
C PRO A 26 -5.99 -4.91 10.02
N ALA A 27 -6.54 -6.10 9.86
CA ALA A 27 -7.55 -6.35 8.84
C ALA A 27 -8.72 -5.36 8.97
N ALA A 28 -9.31 -4.95 7.83
CA ALA A 28 -10.42 -3.99 7.77
C ALA A 28 -10.13 -2.60 8.37
N SER A 29 -8.85 -2.21 8.55
CA SER A 29 -8.48 -0.86 9.01
C SER A 29 -8.60 0.21 7.92
N GLY A 30 -8.66 -0.17 6.63
CA GLY A 30 -8.80 0.76 5.50
C GLY A 30 -7.55 0.89 4.63
N LYS A 31 -6.54 0.02 4.77
CA LYS A 31 -5.29 0.04 3.97
C LYS A 31 -5.58 0.05 2.47
N THR A 32 -6.28 -0.97 1.99
CA THR A 32 -6.71 -1.08 0.58
C THR A 32 -7.59 0.09 0.15
N THR A 33 -8.45 0.61 1.04
CA THR A 33 -9.28 1.79 0.72
C THR A 33 -8.42 3.01 0.41
N LEU A 34 -7.37 3.29 1.20
CA LEU A 34 -6.46 4.41 0.94
C LEU A 34 -5.66 4.21 -0.35
N ALA A 35 -5.20 2.99 -0.62
CA ALA A 35 -4.51 2.67 -1.86
C ALA A 35 -5.42 2.81 -3.10
N LEU A 36 -6.68 2.38 -3.00
CA LEU A 36 -7.67 2.55 -4.06
C LEU A 36 -8.02 4.02 -4.29
N LEU A 37 -8.17 4.83 -3.25
CA LEU A 37 -8.42 6.28 -3.40
C LEU A 37 -7.35 6.94 -4.25
N ALA A 38 -6.07 6.73 -3.93
CA ALA A 38 -4.96 7.28 -4.71
C ALA A 38 -4.94 6.75 -6.15
N SER A 39 -5.26 5.46 -6.34
CA SER A 39 -5.34 4.84 -7.66
C SER A 39 -6.43 5.47 -8.52
N LEU A 40 -7.62 5.66 -7.94
CA LEU A 40 -8.77 6.27 -8.64
C LEU A 40 -8.52 7.75 -8.94
N GLU A 41 -7.86 8.48 -8.05
CA GLU A 41 -7.52 9.88 -8.28
C GLU A 41 -6.58 10.06 -9.49
N LEU A 42 -5.59 9.17 -9.65
CA LEU A 42 -4.74 9.18 -10.84
C LEU A 42 -5.48 8.71 -12.09
N ALA A 43 -6.34 7.70 -11.96
CA ALA A 43 -7.16 7.22 -13.07
C ALA A 43 -8.11 8.32 -13.63
N LYS A 44 -8.69 9.16 -12.76
CA LYS A 44 -9.46 10.36 -13.19
C LYS A 44 -8.63 11.33 -14.04
N GLN A 45 -7.33 11.42 -13.77
CA GLN A 45 -6.37 12.21 -14.56
C GLN A 45 -5.86 11.46 -15.80
N LYS A 46 -6.45 10.30 -16.15
CA LYS A 46 -6.04 9.42 -17.25
C LYS A 46 -4.59 8.92 -17.11
N LYS A 47 -4.07 8.88 -15.89
CA LYS A 47 -2.76 8.33 -15.56
C LYS A 47 -2.87 6.85 -15.22
N ARG A 48 -1.87 6.07 -15.64
CA ARG A 48 -1.85 4.63 -15.42
C ARG A 48 -1.31 4.29 -14.04
N VAL A 49 -1.97 3.36 -13.37
CA VAL A 49 -1.60 2.83 -12.07
C VAL A 49 -1.32 1.34 -12.19
N LEU A 50 -0.21 0.87 -11.64
CA LEU A 50 0.05 -0.53 -11.46
C LEU A 50 -0.36 -0.96 -10.06
N PHE A 51 -1.29 -1.91 -9.96
CA PHE A 51 -1.78 -2.46 -8.71
C PHE A 51 -1.36 -3.94 -8.61
N VAL A 52 -0.43 -4.22 -7.70
CA VAL A 52 0.05 -5.58 -7.40
C VAL A 52 -0.76 -6.11 -6.22
N ASP A 53 -1.64 -7.08 -6.49
CA ASP A 53 -2.56 -7.66 -5.51
C ASP A 53 -2.07 -9.07 -5.11
N THR A 54 -1.70 -9.22 -3.84
CA THR A 54 -1.20 -10.48 -3.28
C THR A 54 -2.21 -11.20 -2.38
N GLU A 55 -3.34 -10.54 -2.08
CA GLU A 55 -4.37 -11.08 -1.18
C GLU A 55 -5.70 -11.37 -1.92
N ASN A 56 -5.74 -11.13 -3.23
CA ASN A 56 -6.99 -11.12 -4.01
C ASN A 56 -8.02 -10.14 -3.43
N GLY A 57 -7.53 -9.02 -2.89
CA GLY A 57 -8.34 -7.99 -2.24
C GLY A 57 -8.84 -6.88 -3.17
N PHE A 58 -8.37 -6.83 -4.42
CA PHE A 58 -8.82 -5.86 -5.40
C PHE A 58 -10.27 -6.12 -5.80
N SER A 59 -11.18 -5.24 -5.37
CA SER A 59 -12.62 -5.41 -5.55
C SER A 59 -13.20 -4.34 -6.50
N VAL A 60 -13.72 -4.80 -7.63
CA VAL A 60 -14.46 -3.95 -8.58
C VAL A 60 -15.71 -3.38 -7.92
N ASP A 61 -16.41 -4.16 -7.07
CA ASP A 61 -17.59 -3.68 -6.36
C ASP A 61 -17.25 -2.53 -5.41
N ARG A 62 -16.09 -2.59 -4.77
CA ARG A 62 -15.61 -1.48 -3.94
C ARG A 62 -15.34 -0.23 -4.76
N ILE A 63 -14.72 -0.36 -5.92
CA ILE A 63 -14.46 0.76 -6.85
C ILE A 63 -15.78 1.34 -7.34
N LYS A 64 -16.78 0.50 -7.64
CA LYS A 64 -18.13 0.92 -8.05
C LYS A 64 -18.82 1.76 -6.95
N GLN A 65 -18.66 1.39 -5.68
CA GLN A 65 -19.16 2.20 -4.55
C GLN A 65 -18.44 3.56 -4.48
N MET A 66 -17.11 3.58 -4.74
CA MET A 66 -16.30 4.78 -4.65
C MET A 66 -16.50 5.76 -5.81
N SER A 67 -16.90 5.28 -6.99
CA SER A 67 -17.11 6.13 -8.16
C SER A 67 -18.12 5.58 -9.15
N PRO A 68 -19.11 6.39 -9.60
CA PRO A 68 -20.01 6.01 -10.68
C PRO A 68 -19.29 5.83 -12.03
N LEU A 69 -18.13 6.44 -12.20
CA LEU A 69 -17.27 6.34 -13.40
C LEU A 69 -16.35 5.12 -13.37
N TYR A 70 -16.62 4.14 -12.52
CA TYR A 70 -15.70 3.02 -12.23
C TYR A 70 -15.21 2.27 -13.47
N LYS A 71 -16.05 2.12 -14.52
CA LYS A 71 -15.65 1.43 -15.74
C LYS A 71 -14.50 2.14 -16.46
N GLU A 72 -14.64 3.47 -16.66
CA GLU A 72 -13.61 4.30 -17.29
C GLU A 72 -12.33 4.35 -16.45
N LEU A 73 -12.47 4.38 -15.12
CA LEU A 73 -11.33 4.42 -14.22
C LEU A 73 -10.54 3.11 -14.21
N LEU A 74 -11.22 1.96 -14.36
CA LEU A 74 -10.60 0.66 -14.44
C LEU A 74 -9.68 0.50 -15.66
N ASP A 75 -9.97 1.18 -16.78
CA ASP A 75 -9.12 1.17 -17.99
C ASP A 75 -7.71 1.74 -17.73
N HIS A 76 -7.54 2.47 -16.63
CA HIS A 76 -6.26 3.05 -16.21
C HIS A 76 -5.58 2.29 -15.08
N ILE A 77 -6.17 1.19 -14.57
CA ILE A 77 -5.60 0.39 -13.48
C ILE A 77 -5.17 -0.98 -14.00
N TYR A 78 -3.88 -1.21 -14.00
CA TYR A 78 -3.26 -2.48 -14.44
C TYR A 78 -3.07 -3.37 -13.22
N LEU A 79 -3.80 -4.47 -13.19
CA LEU A 79 -3.82 -5.40 -12.04
C LEU A 79 -2.87 -6.57 -12.28
N PHE A 80 -1.89 -6.73 -11.40
CA PHE A 80 -1.05 -7.93 -11.31
C PHE A 80 -1.47 -8.74 -10.07
N ARG A 81 -2.05 -9.90 -10.29
CA ARG A 81 -2.33 -10.85 -9.22
C ARG A 81 -1.14 -11.75 -9.01
N ILE A 82 -0.75 -11.92 -7.77
CA ILE A 82 0.44 -12.67 -7.35
C ILE A 82 0.01 -13.80 -6.42
N ASN A 83 0.49 -15.02 -6.69
CA ASN A 83 0.03 -16.21 -5.98
C ASN A 83 1.04 -16.75 -4.95
N ASN A 84 2.32 -16.38 -5.06
CA ASN A 84 3.37 -16.83 -4.14
C ASN A 84 4.53 -15.83 -4.06
N PHE A 85 5.47 -16.09 -3.14
CA PHE A 85 6.58 -15.18 -2.83
C PHE A 85 7.61 -15.07 -3.97
N ASP A 86 7.89 -16.15 -4.67
CA ASP A 86 8.86 -16.16 -5.77
C ASP A 86 8.28 -15.38 -6.96
N GLU A 87 7.03 -15.65 -7.34
CA GLU A 87 6.32 -14.88 -8.36
C GLU A 87 6.28 -13.38 -8.01
N GLN A 88 6.06 -13.04 -6.73
CA GLN A 88 6.11 -11.64 -6.28
C GLN A 88 7.47 -11.00 -6.58
N SER A 89 8.56 -11.72 -6.31
CA SER A 89 9.92 -11.22 -6.56
C SER A 89 10.18 -11.02 -8.05
N GLU A 90 9.81 -12.00 -8.88
CA GLU A 90 9.99 -11.97 -10.33
C GLU A 90 9.17 -10.83 -10.97
N ARG A 91 7.88 -10.74 -10.64
CA ARG A 91 7.00 -9.69 -11.17
C ARG A 91 7.45 -8.30 -10.77
N LEU A 92 7.89 -8.10 -9.52
CA LEU A 92 8.43 -6.80 -9.11
C LEU A 92 9.68 -6.42 -9.90
N GLU A 93 10.54 -7.37 -10.30
CA GLU A 93 11.70 -7.08 -11.14
C GLU A 93 11.30 -6.77 -12.60
N GLU A 94 10.32 -7.48 -13.14
CA GLU A 94 9.81 -7.26 -14.49
C GLU A 94 9.20 -5.87 -14.70
N ILE A 95 8.66 -5.25 -13.65
CA ILE A 95 8.12 -3.88 -13.69
C ILE A 95 9.14 -2.89 -14.24
N ASN A 96 10.45 -3.14 -14.04
CA ASN A 96 11.50 -2.25 -14.55
C ASN A 96 11.42 -2.03 -16.07
N LYS A 97 10.93 -3.01 -16.83
CA LYS A 97 10.77 -2.93 -18.28
C LYS A 97 9.66 -1.99 -18.73
N ILE A 98 8.67 -1.76 -17.85
CA ILE A 98 7.43 -1.04 -18.16
C ILE A 98 7.15 0.12 -17.19
N ILE A 99 8.08 0.41 -16.29
CA ILE A 99 7.86 1.38 -15.19
C ILE A 99 7.47 2.77 -15.69
N ASN A 100 8.02 3.20 -16.82
CA ASN A 100 7.74 4.51 -17.41
C ASN A 100 6.29 4.68 -17.91
N MET A 101 5.54 3.58 -17.97
CA MET A 101 4.12 3.61 -18.34
C MET A 101 3.21 4.04 -17.16
N PHE A 102 3.72 4.00 -15.93
CA PHE A 102 2.92 4.19 -14.72
C PHE A 102 3.27 5.48 -13.98
N SER A 103 2.28 6.00 -13.27
CA SER A 103 2.41 7.17 -12.40
C SER A 103 2.30 6.81 -10.92
N LEU A 104 1.98 5.56 -10.61
CA LEU A 104 1.90 5.00 -9.26
C LEU A 104 2.09 3.48 -9.33
N ILE A 105 2.80 2.92 -8.35
CA ILE A 105 2.79 1.49 -8.03
C ILE A 105 2.14 1.31 -6.67
N VAL A 106 1.19 0.40 -6.59
CA VAL A 106 0.59 -0.09 -5.34
C VAL A 106 0.98 -1.55 -5.15
N VAL A 107 1.39 -1.94 -3.94
CA VAL A 107 1.60 -3.35 -3.54
C VAL A 107 0.71 -3.65 -2.34
N ASP A 108 -0.36 -4.40 -2.54
CA ASP A 108 -1.37 -4.71 -1.51
C ASP A 108 -1.52 -6.25 -1.34
N THR A 109 -0.78 -6.87 -0.40
CA THR A 109 0.19 -6.37 0.57
C THR A 109 1.58 -6.98 0.35
N ILE A 110 2.63 -6.31 0.78
CA ILE A 110 4.01 -6.84 0.62
C ILE A 110 4.26 -8.08 1.49
N GLY A 111 3.60 -8.19 2.63
CA GLY A 111 3.89 -9.17 3.67
C GLY A 111 3.08 -10.47 3.59
N ASN A 112 2.11 -10.60 2.68
CA ASN A 112 1.23 -11.77 2.64
C ASN A 112 2.00 -13.07 2.38
N HIS A 113 2.65 -13.16 1.24
CA HIS A 113 3.41 -14.36 0.86
C HIS A 113 4.67 -14.53 1.72
N TYR A 114 5.35 -13.43 2.08
CA TYR A 114 6.48 -13.46 3.02
C TYR A 114 6.13 -14.19 4.32
N ARG A 115 5.00 -13.86 4.94
CA ARG A 115 4.57 -14.49 6.20
C ARG A 115 4.32 -15.98 6.06
N ASN A 116 3.79 -16.43 4.92
CA ASN A 116 3.49 -17.82 4.65
C ASN A 116 4.77 -18.67 4.52
N GLU A 117 5.83 -18.08 3.95
CA GLU A 117 7.11 -18.74 3.71
C GLU A 117 8.07 -18.72 4.91
N LEU A 118 7.84 -17.91 5.94
CA LEU A 118 8.70 -17.83 7.14
C LEU A 118 8.89 -19.16 7.89
N LYS A 119 8.06 -20.17 7.58
CA LYS A 119 8.16 -21.51 8.20
C LYS A 119 9.27 -22.36 7.60
N SER A 120 9.82 -22.00 6.45
CA SER A 120 10.83 -22.78 5.73
C SER A 120 12.26 -22.33 6.06
N ASP A 121 12.73 -21.27 5.44
CA ASP A 121 14.08 -20.71 5.60
C ASP A 121 13.99 -19.20 5.83
N VAL A 122 14.05 -18.81 7.10
CA VAL A 122 13.87 -17.43 7.55
C VAL A 122 14.91 -16.50 6.91
N ASP A 123 16.17 -16.92 6.80
CA ASP A 123 17.24 -16.07 6.27
C ASP A 123 17.08 -15.86 4.76
N LYS A 124 16.74 -16.91 4.01
CA LYS A 124 16.47 -16.83 2.58
C LYS A 124 15.28 -15.91 2.31
N ILE A 125 14.19 -16.08 3.06
CA ILE A 125 12.97 -15.30 2.90
C ILE A 125 13.19 -13.83 3.28
N ASN A 126 13.94 -13.54 4.35
CA ASN A 126 14.34 -12.18 4.70
C ASN A 126 15.18 -11.50 3.60
N LYS A 127 16.12 -12.23 3.01
CA LYS A 127 16.92 -11.72 1.87
C LYS A 127 16.04 -11.44 0.66
N GLY A 128 15.06 -12.31 0.38
CA GLY A 128 14.08 -12.11 -0.69
C GLY A 128 13.25 -10.85 -0.47
N LEU A 129 12.66 -10.67 0.73
CA LEU A 129 11.91 -9.46 1.06
C LEU A 129 12.78 -8.20 0.96
N LEU A 130 14.02 -8.26 1.44
CA LEU A 130 14.97 -7.14 1.32
C LEU A 130 15.22 -6.78 -0.15
N LYS A 131 15.36 -7.76 -1.03
CA LYS A 131 15.53 -7.56 -2.47
C LYS A 131 14.31 -6.85 -3.08
N GLN A 132 13.10 -7.32 -2.76
CA GLN A 132 11.84 -6.71 -3.21
C GLN A 132 11.74 -5.24 -2.75
N LEU A 133 12.03 -4.97 -1.47
CA LEU A 133 12.00 -3.61 -0.93
C LEU A 133 13.03 -2.68 -1.57
N LYS A 134 14.23 -3.18 -1.88
CA LYS A 134 15.26 -2.43 -2.62
C LYS A 134 14.80 -2.09 -4.04
N THR A 135 14.16 -3.04 -4.72
CA THR A 135 13.57 -2.84 -6.06
C THR A 135 12.50 -1.73 -6.02
N LEU A 136 11.54 -1.83 -5.09
CA LEU A 136 10.51 -0.81 -4.91
C LEU A 136 11.09 0.56 -4.51
N LYS A 137 12.14 0.57 -3.67
CA LYS A 137 12.85 1.82 -3.32
C LYS A 137 13.54 2.46 -4.53
N ASN A 138 14.06 1.65 -5.44
CA ASN A 138 14.63 2.19 -6.67
C ASN A 138 13.55 2.81 -7.56
N TYR A 139 12.40 2.15 -7.71
CA TYR A 139 11.25 2.69 -8.46
C TYR A 139 10.72 4.00 -7.85
N SER A 140 10.72 4.10 -6.53
CA SER A 140 10.22 5.28 -5.83
C SER A 140 11.02 6.56 -6.06
N LYS A 141 12.18 6.47 -6.69
CA LYS A 141 12.94 7.67 -7.12
C LYS A 141 12.28 8.40 -8.28
N ASN A 142 11.50 7.69 -9.08
CA ASN A 142 10.87 8.23 -10.30
C ASN A 142 9.35 8.36 -10.15
N ILE A 143 8.69 7.41 -9.51
CA ILE A 143 7.24 7.39 -9.31
C ILE A 143 6.90 7.01 -7.88
N PRO A 144 5.84 7.54 -7.27
CA PRO A 144 5.41 7.14 -5.94
C PRO A 144 5.07 5.65 -5.86
N VAL A 145 5.40 5.04 -4.71
CA VAL A 145 5.09 3.65 -4.39
C VAL A 145 4.31 3.59 -3.08
N ILE A 146 3.11 3.03 -3.10
CA ILE A 146 2.30 2.75 -1.91
C ILE A 146 2.39 1.26 -1.62
N ILE A 147 2.81 0.92 -0.41
CA ILE A 147 2.89 -0.45 0.07
C ILE A 147 1.94 -0.59 1.25
N THR A 148 0.98 -1.50 1.16
CA THR A 148 0.21 -1.87 2.34
C THR A 148 0.86 -3.06 3.04
N ASN A 149 0.63 -3.17 4.36
CA ASN A 149 1.13 -4.30 5.11
C ASN A 149 0.22 -4.65 6.28
N GLN A 150 0.18 -5.92 6.63
CA GLN A 150 -0.56 -6.41 7.78
C GLN A 150 0.28 -6.26 9.07
N VAL A 151 -0.39 -6.42 10.20
CA VAL A 151 0.23 -6.51 11.52
C VAL A 151 0.07 -7.92 12.09
N TYR A 152 0.95 -8.27 13.00
CA TYR A 152 0.85 -9.47 13.83
C TYR A 152 1.07 -9.09 15.29
N THR A 153 0.53 -9.90 16.19
CA THR A 153 0.79 -9.74 17.61
C THR A 153 2.09 -10.47 17.96
N ASN A 154 3.08 -9.72 18.42
CA ASN A 154 4.29 -10.32 19.00
C ASN A 154 3.96 -10.85 20.39
N ILE A 155 3.86 -12.17 20.50
CA ILE A 155 3.44 -12.86 21.75
C ILE A 155 4.41 -12.54 22.90
N TYR A 156 5.70 -12.40 22.63
CA TYR A 156 6.73 -12.14 23.63
C TYR A 156 6.69 -10.71 24.16
N LYS A 157 6.42 -9.73 23.28
CA LYS A 157 6.38 -8.31 23.66
C LYS A 157 4.98 -7.82 23.99
N LYS A 158 3.94 -8.61 23.72
CA LYS A 158 2.53 -8.22 23.79
C LYS A 158 2.21 -6.94 22.96
N GLU A 159 3.01 -6.71 21.94
CA GLU A 159 2.90 -5.55 21.06
C GLU A 159 2.44 -5.97 19.66
N ILE A 160 1.73 -5.06 18.98
CA ILE A 160 1.36 -5.22 17.59
C ILE A 160 2.49 -4.65 16.75
N ASP A 161 3.06 -5.45 15.85
CA ASP A 161 4.08 -5.02 14.91
C ASP A 161 3.68 -5.36 13.47
N LEU A 162 4.25 -4.64 12.51
CA LEU A 162 3.99 -4.93 11.10
C LEU A 162 4.80 -6.16 10.65
N VAL A 163 4.27 -6.90 9.70
CA VAL A 163 4.94 -8.06 9.10
C VAL A 163 6.26 -7.62 8.46
N GLY A 164 7.36 -8.34 8.76
CA GLY A 164 8.71 -7.95 8.35
C GLY A 164 9.35 -6.86 9.23
N GLY A 165 8.66 -6.35 10.26
CA GLY A 165 9.20 -5.50 11.31
C GLY A 165 10.03 -4.32 10.82
N ASN A 166 11.20 -4.13 11.43
CA ASN A 166 12.11 -3.03 11.09
C ASN A 166 12.65 -3.11 9.65
N LEU A 167 12.72 -4.32 9.06
CA LEU A 167 13.14 -4.47 7.68
C LEU A 167 12.24 -3.65 6.75
N VAL A 168 10.93 -3.72 6.93
CA VAL A 168 9.97 -2.95 6.12
C VAL A 168 9.94 -1.48 6.53
N LYS A 169 9.88 -1.18 7.84
CA LYS A 169 9.82 0.21 8.35
C LYS A 169 10.96 1.09 7.84
N ASN A 170 12.17 0.53 7.69
CA ASN A 170 13.35 1.29 7.29
C ASN A 170 13.32 1.76 5.83
N PHE A 171 12.50 1.13 4.98
CA PHE A 171 12.35 1.56 3.58
C PHE A 171 11.35 2.69 3.39
N SER A 172 10.51 3.00 4.37
CA SER A 172 9.49 4.05 4.24
C SER A 172 10.07 5.46 4.35
N ASN A 173 9.59 6.34 3.47
CA ASN A 173 9.68 7.80 3.64
C ASN A 173 8.48 8.28 4.48
N ILE A 174 7.28 7.80 4.14
CA ILE A 174 6.06 8.00 4.91
C ILE A 174 5.65 6.67 5.52
N LEU A 175 5.43 6.64 6.84
CA LEU A 175 4.98 5.45 7.55
C LEU A 175 3.67 5.75 8.28
N LEU A 176 2.59 5.08 7.86
CA LEU A 176 1.23 5.27 8.36
C LEU A 176 0.74 4.02 9.08
N GLU A 177 0.38 4.17 10.34
CA GLU A 177 -0.32 3.14 11.12
C GLU A 177 -1.82 3.41 11.09
N LEU A 178 -2.62 2.46 10.62
CA LEU A 178 -4.08 2.52 10.72
C LEU A 178 -4.57 1.76 11.94
N LYS A 179 -5.40 2.40 12.74
CA LYS A 179 -6.10 1.80 13.89
C LYS A 179 -7.60 1.68 13.61
N ARG A 180 -8.28 0.76 14.30
CA ARG A 180 -9.71 0.50 14.09
C ARG A 180 -10.60 1.15 15.14
N ASP A 181 -10.21 1.06 16.39
CA ASP A 181 -11.03 1.44 17.54
C ASP A 181 -10.21 2.32 18.50
N PRO A 182 -10.37 3.64 18.46
CA PRO A 182 -11.10 4.41 17.45
C PRO A 182 -10.36 4.39 16.09
N ARG A 183 -11.11 4.54 14.99
CA ARG A 183 -10.55 4.54 13.64
C ARG A 183 -9.75 5.80 13.40
N LYS A 184 -8.44 5.64 13.21
CA LYS A 184 -7.53 6.75 12.93
C LYS A 184 -6.32 6.30 12.12
N VAL A 185 -5.72 7.25 11.43
CA VAL A 185 -4.39 7.14 10.84
C VAL A 185 -3.40 7.87 11.73
N VAL A 186 -2.29 7.20 12.04
CA VAL A 186 -1.17 7.77 12.79
C VAL A 186 0.04 7.79 11.88
N MET A 187 0.56 8.95 11.56
CA MET A 187 1.84 9.09 10.87
C MET A 187 2.97 8.82 11.87
N LYS A 188 3.89 7.94 11.51
CA LYS A 188 5.07 7.60 12.31
C LYS A 188 6.35 8.18 11.72
N LYS A 189 6.31 8.51 10.43
CA LYS A 189 7.36 9.19 9.66
C LYS A 189 6.70 10.05 8.59
N PRO A 190 7.28 11.22 8.24
CA PRO A 190 8.48 11.82 8.81
C PRO A 190 8.27 12.46 10.19
N GLU A 191 7.05 12.76 10.55
CA GLU A 191 6.63 13.39 11.81
C GLU A 191 5.55 12.58 12.51
N GLN A 192 5.31 12.80 13.79
CA GLN A 192 4.25 12.11 14.52
C GLN A 192 3.00 12.99 14.60
N LYS A 193 1.94 12.54 13.94
CA LYS A 193 0.62 13.19 13.98
C LYS A 193 -0.48 12.17 13.70
N GLU A 194 -1.72 12.50 14.03
CA GLU A 194 -2.86 11.61 13.83
C GLU A 194 -4.08 12.34 13.29
N MET A 195 -4.93 11.59 12.60
CA MET A 195 -6.21 12.06 12.07
C MET A 195 -7.27 10.96 12.24
N TYR A 196 -8.39 11.31 12.83
CA TYR A 196 -9.56 10.42 12.94
C TYR A 196 -10.33 10.43 11.63
N PHE A 197 -10.86 9.27 11.24
CA PHE A 197 -11.65 9.15 10.01
C PHE A 197 -12.67 8.03 10.09
N ARG A 198 -13.66 8.07 9.20
CA ARG A 198 -14.61 6.99 8.96
C ARG A 198 -14.46 6.50 7.52
N ILE A 199 -14.72 5.23 7.28
CA ILE A 199 -14.84 4.68 5.93
C ILE A 199 -16.31 4.79 5.53
N ILE A 200 -16.54 5.32 4.35
CA ILE A 200 -17.83 5.47 3.69
C ILE A 200 -17.77 4.86 2.30
N ASP A 201 -18.90 4.77 1.60
CA ASP A 201 -18.93 4.24 0.24
C ASP A 201 -17.96 4.98 -0.70
N ALA A 202 -17.93 6.29 -0.66
CA ALA A 202 -17.05 7.11 -1.48
C ALA A 202 -15.56 7.08 -1.07
N GLY A 203 -15.18 6.38 0.00
CA GLY A 203 -13.80 6.30 0.47
C GLY A 203 -13.65 6.56 1.97
N ILE A 204 -13.08 7.69 2.35
CA ILE A 204 -12.94 8.11 3.76
C ILE A 204 -13.46 9.53 3.96
N VAL A 205 -13.83 9.85 5.20
CA VAL A 205 -14.19 11.20 5.65
C VAL A 205 -13.58 11.43 7.02
N LYS A 206 -13.00 12.61 7.22
CA LYS A 206 -12.45 13.04 8.52
C LYS A 206 -13.57 13.10 9.56
N SER A 207 -13.28 12.64 10.78
CA SER A 207 -14.20 12.61 11.91
C SER A 207 -13.88 13.71 12.90
#